data_514c43fd29671200ca1d0a609523d49e
#
_entry.id   514c43fd29671200ca1d0a609523d49e
#
_cell.length_a   1.000
_cell.length_b   1.000
_cell.length_c   1.000
_cell.angle_alpha   90.00
_cell.angle_beta   90.00
_cell.angle_gamma   90.00
#
_symmetry.space_group_name_H-M   'P 1'
#
loop_
_entity.id
_entity.type
_entity.pdbx_description
1 polymer ?
#
loop_
_entity_poly.entity_id
_entity_poly.type
_entity_poly.pdbx_seq_one_letter_code
_entity_poly.pdbx_strand_id
1 'polypeptide(L)'
;MLSPDIVAQIAGELAEADRTHSVIPRITARYPDATVEDSYAIQGVWRDSQIAAGRRLVGRKIGLTSKAMQQATGITEPDYGVMFDDTVYESGAEIPVDHFSNVRIEVELAFVLKHPLEGPDCTLDDALAAIDYAVPALEVLNSHIELEGRTIVDTISDNAAYGAMVLGDVHKRPDEIDLRWVPGVLSRNGEIEETGVAAGVLGHPATGVAWLANKFHQHGARLEAREVILAGSFTRPMWVSRGDQVLCDYGPMGTIECRFI
;
A
#
# COMPACT_ATOMS: atom_id res chain seq x y z
N MET A 1 -11.66 18.03 14.74
CA MET A 1 -10.94 16.85 15.27
C MET A 1 -11.86 16.01 16.12
N LEU A 2 -11.84 14.70 15.93
CA LEU A 2 -12.60 13.73 16.72
C LEU A 2 -12.03 13.65 18.15
N SER A 3 -12.86 13.26 19.12
CA SER A 3 -12.35 13.01 20.47
C SER A 3 -11.52 11.72 20.54
N PRO A 4 -10.57 11.60 21.49
CA PRO A 4 -9.80 10.36 21.66
C PRO A 4 -10.67 9.10 21.82
N ASP A 5 -11.83 9.22 22.50
CA ASP A 5 -12.75 8.10 22.70
C ASP A 5 -13.39 7.65 21.37
N ILE A 6 -13.76 8.59 20.49
CA ILE A 6 -14.30 8.29 19.16
C ILE A 6 -13.21 7.66 18.28
N VAL A 7 -11.99 8.19 18.32
CA VAL A 7 -10.84 7.62 17.59
C VAL A 7 -10.59 6.16 18.02
N ALA A 8 -10.56 5.91 19.33
CA ALA A 8 -10.36 4.54 19.86
C ALA A 8 -11.52 3.61 19.52
N GLN A 9 -12.76 4.10 19.55
CA GLN A 9 -13.95 3.33 19.14
C GLN A 9 -13.84 2.91 17.68
N ILE A 10 -13.56 3.83 16.75
CA ILE A 10 -13.47 3.54 15.31
C ILE A 10 -12.30 2.57 15.04
N ALA A 11 -11.14 2.76 15.67
CA ALA A 11 -10.01 1.85 15.54
C ALA A 11 -10.37 0.42 16.02
N GLY A 12 -11.16 0.30 17.09
CA GLY A 12 -11.67 -0.99 17.57
C GLY A 12 -12.66 -1.62 16.59
N GLU A 13 -13.55 -0.84 15.98
CA GLU A 13 -14.48 -1.32 14.95
C GLU A 13 -13.73 -1.84 13.72
N LEU A 14 -12.66 -1.16 13.28
CA LEU A 14 -11.80 -1.60 12.17
C LEU A 14 -11.00 -2.85 12.53
N ALA A 15 -10.49 -2.96 13.75
CA ALA A 15 -9.80 -4.18 14.19
C ALA A 15 -10.75 -5.38 14.24
N GLU A 16 -12.00 -5.20 14.62
CA GLU A 16 -13.02 -6.25 14.59
C GLU A 16 -13.41 -6.59 13.15
N ALA A 17 -13.53 -5.61 12.26
CA ALA A 17 -13.83 -5.82 10.85
C ALA A 17 -12.71 -6.60 10.15
N ASP A 18 -11.44 -6.29 10.44
CA ASP A 18 -10.26 -7.05 9.97
C ASP A 18 -10.32 -8.50 10.44
N ARG A 19 -10.57 -8.73 11.74
CA ARG A 19 -10.66 -10.07 12.32
C ARG A 19 -11.82 -10.91 11.78
N THR A 20 -12.94 -10.26 11.43
CA THR A 20 -14.18 -10.95 10.97
C THR A 20 -14.36 -10.90 9.46
N HIS A 21 -13.42 -10.29 8.75
CA HIS A 21 -13.47 -10.06 7.29
C HIS A 21 -14.78 -9.39 6.86
N SER A 22 -15.23 -8.41 7.63
CA SER A 22 -16.49 -7.72 7.42
C SER A 22 -16.26 -6.27 6.95
N VAL A 23 -17.35 -5.61 6.56
CA VAL A 23 -17.35 -4.22 6.11
C VAL A 23 -18.20 -3.39 7.04
N ILE A 24 -17.69 -2.23 7.47
CA ILE A 24 -18.41 -1.24 8.27
C ILE A 24 -18.85 -0.06 7.41
N PRO A 25 -19.88 0.68 7.83
CA PRO A 25 -20.27 1.93 7.18
C PRO A 25 -19.15 2.95 7.19
N ARG A 26 -19.14 3.83 6.18
CA ARG A 26 -18.17 4.92 6.06
C ARG A 26 -18.10 5.76 7.35
N ILE A 27 -16.87 6.06 7.76
CA ILE A 27 -16.59 6.93 8.90
C ILE A 27 -17.13 8.32 8.62
N THR A 28 -16.92 8.84 7.39
CA THR A 28 -17.40 10.16 6.97
C THR A 28 -18.91 10.26 6.86
N ALA A 29 -19.65 9.14 6.74
CA ALA A 29 -21.10 9.15 6.85
C ALA A 29 -21.59 9.38 8.29
N ARG A 30 -20.83 8.92 9.28
CA ARG A 30 -21.11 9.10 10.72
C ARG A 30 -20.50 10.39 11.28
N TYR A 31 -19.36 10.78 10.76
CA TYR A 31 -18.57 11.94 11.19
C TYR A 31 -18.16 12.77 9.97
N PRO A 32 -19.08 13.59 9.41
CA PRO A 32 -18.82 14.33 8.16
C PRO A 32 -17.68 15.35 8.26
N ASP A 33 -17.36 15.81 9.47
CA ASP A 33 -16.30 16.79 9.74
C ASP A 33 -14.97 16.14 10.11
N ALA A 34 -14.85 14.81 9.99
CA ALA A 34 -13.59 14.11 10.24
C ALA A 34 -12.51 14.53 9.22
N THR A 35 -11.31 14.77 9.70
CA THR A 35 -10.18 15.28 8.92
C THR A 35 -9.18 14.17 8.58
N VAL A 36 -8.21 14.49 7.72
CA VAL A 36 -7.08 13.59 7.40
C VAL A 36 -6.26 13.30 8.65
N GLU A 37 -6.07 14.28 9.53
CA GLU A 37 -5.38 14.10 10.80
C GLU A 37 -6.12 13.13 11.72
N ASP A 38 -7.46 13.21 11.77
CA ASP A 38 -8.29 12.25 12.50
C ASP A 38 -8.12 10.83 11.95
N SER A 39 -8.04 10.68 10.62
CA SER A 39 -7.88 9.38 9.97
C SER A 39 -6.51 8.74 10.29
N TYR A 40 -5.44 9.51 10.31
CA TYR A 40 -4.12 9.01 10.75
C TYR A 40 -4.08 8.71 12.26
N ALA A 41 -4.84 9.45 13.08
CA ALA A 41 -4.98 9.12 14.49
C ALA A 41 -5.70 7.77 14.70
N ILE A 42 -6.77 7.50 13.93
CA ILE A 42 -7.48 6.21 13.93
C ILE A 42 -6.53 5.09 13.49
N GLN A 43 -5.86 5.26 12.34
CA GLN A 43 -4.89 4.30 11.82
C GLN A 43 -3.77 4.02 12.84
N GLY A 44 -3.28 5.07 13.54
CA GLY A 44 -2.26 4.95 14.57
C GLY A 44 -2.71 4.08 15.75
N VAL A 45 -3.91 4.32 16.27
CA VAL A 45 -4.47 3.50 17.37
C VAL A 45 -4.70 2.06 16.92
N TRP A 46 -5.23 1.86 15.71
CA TRP A 46 -5.40 0.52 15.13
C TRP A 46 -4.05 -0.19 15.00
N ARG A 47 -3.05 0.46 14.38
CA ARG A 47 -1.69 -0.08 14.24
C ARG A 47 -1.10 -0.51 15.59
N ASP A 48 -1.19 0.36 16.60
CA ASP A 48 -0.62 0.09 17.91
C ASP A 48 -1.32 -1.10 18.60
N SER A 49 -2.62 -1.27 18.37
CA SER A 49 -3.37 -2.43 18.82
C SER A 49 -2.89 -3.73 18.15
N GLN A 50 -2.58 -3.70 16.84
CA GLN A 50 -2.06 -4.85 16.09
C GLN A 50 -0.65 -5.24 16.59
N ILE A 51 0.20 -4.25 16.87
CA ILE A 51 1.54 -4.49 17.45
C ILE A 51 1.40 -5.08 18.86
N ALA A 52 0.50 -4.56 19.67
CA ALA A 52 0.22 -5.11 21.01
C ALA A 52 -0.34 -6.55 20.95
N ALA A 53 -1.05 -6.91 19.88
CA ALA A 53 -1.49 -8.29 19.61
C ALA A 53 -0.37 -9.22 19.11
N GLY A 54 0.85 -8.70 18.89
CA GLY A 54 2.04 -9.47 18.53
C GLY A 54 2.43 -9.43 17.06
N ARG A 55 1.70 -8.68 16.21
CA ARG A 55 2.09 -8.49 14.81
C ARG A 55 3.33 -7.62 14.70
N ARG A 56 4.20 -7.94 13.78
CA ARG A 56 5.47 -7.24 13.57
C ARG A 56 5.40 -6.37 12.32
N LEU A 57 5.63 -5.08 12.50
CA LEU A 57 5.71 -4.12 11.41
C LEU A 57 6.94 -4.44 10.52
N VAL A 58 6.74 -4.50 9.21
CA VAL A 58 7.80 -4.77 8.22
C VAL A 58 8.00 -3.63 7.22
N GLY A 59 7.03 -2.74 7.10
CA GLY A 59 7.14 -1.64 6.14
C GLY A 59 5.92 -0.77 6.01
N ARG A 60 5.86 -0.05 4.90
CA ARG A 60 4.82 0.92 4.55
C ARG A 60 4.39 0.76 3.09
N LYS A 61 3.11 1.03 2.82
CA LYS A 61 2.60 1.22 1.45
C LYS A 61 2.31 2.70 1.22
N ILE A 62 2.44 3.16 -0.01
CA ILE A 62 2.11 4.51 -0.43
C ILE A 62 0.98 4.41 -1.44
N GLY A 63 -0.13 5.06 -1.17
CA GLY A 63 -1.28 5.13 -2.07
C GLY A 63 -1.42 6.48 -2.76
N LEU A 64 -2.33 6.56 -3.74
CA LEU A 64 -2.67 7.78 -4.48
C LEU A 64 -1.47 8.46 -5.15
N THR A 65 -0.55 7.68 -5.67
CA THR A 65 0.68 8.14 -6.32
C THR A 65 0.50 8.54 -7.79
N SER A 66 -0.65 8.24 -8.39
CA SER A 66 -0.98 8.60 -9.78
C SER A 66 -1.61 9.99 -9.85
N LYS A 67 -1.07 10.87 -10.68
CA LYS A 67 -1.65 12.20 -10.97
C LYS A 67 -3.09 12.10 -11.46
N ALA A 68 -3.40 11.11 -12.28
CA ALA A 68 -4.76 10.89 -12.79
C ALA A 68 -5.73 10.56 -11.65
N MET A 69 -5.32 9.71 -10.71
CA MET A 69 -6.15 9.36 -9.54
C MET A 69 -6.29 10.55 -8.58
N GLN A 70 -5.23 11.30 -8.33
CA GLN A 70 -5.29 12.51 -7.51
C GLN A 70 -6.29 13.51 -8.09
N GLN A 71 -6.27 13.73 -9.40
CA GLN A 71 -7.24 14.62 -10.07
C GLN A 71 -8.68 14.09 -10.02
N ALA A 72 -8.87 12.79 -10.23
CA ALA A 72 -10.19 12.17 -10.21
C ALA A 72 -10.84 12.20 -8.82
N THR A 73 -10.04 12.13 -7.75
CA THR A 73 -10.50 12.11 -6.36
C THR A 73 -10.47 13.47 -5.69
N GLY A 74 -9.86 14.49 -6.32
CA GLY A 74 -9.65 15.82 -5.73
C GLY A 74 -8.60 15.84 -4.60
N ILE A 75 -7.80 14.77 -4.49
CA ILE A 75 -6.77 14.62 -3.46
C ILE A 75 -5.45 15.15 -4.04
N THR A 76 -4.69 15.89 -3.24
CA THR A 76 -3.51 16.62 -3.70
C THR A 76 -2.19 15.99 -3.30
N GLU A 77 -2.21 15.03 -2.37
CA GLU A 77 -1.01 14.33 -1.90
C GLU A 77 -1.26 12.82 -1.77
N PRO A 78 -0.21 11.98 -1.78
CA PRO A 78 -0.32 10.56 -1.47
C PRO A 78 -0.82 10.29 -0.05
N ASP A 79 -1.24 9.06 0.19
CA ASP A 79 -1.49 8.51 1.53
C ASP A 79 -0.52 7.37 1.84
N TYR A 80 -0.55 6.89 3.09
CA TYR A 80 0.23 5.72 3.48
C TYR A 80 -0.51 4.82 4.45
N GLY A 81 -0.13 3.54 4.41
CA GLY A 81 -0.54 2.51 5.36
C GLY A 81 0.66 1.76 5.93
N VAL A 82 0.41 0.89 6.88
CA VAL A 82 1.41 0.03 7.53
C VAL A 82 1.28 -1.41 7.06
N MET A 83 2.40 -2.14 7.01
CA MET A 83 2.45 -3.53 6.56
C MET A 83 3.02 -4.42 7.67
N PHE A 84 2.41 -5.58 7.89
CA PHE A 84 2.82 -6.56 8.89
C PHE A 84 3.40 -7.82 8.26
N ASP A 85 4.23 -8.54 9.00
CA ASP A 85 4.96 -9.73 8.53
C ASP A 85 4.06 -10.91 8.16
N ASP A 86 2.89 -11.01 8.75
CA ASP A 86 1.88 -12.04 8.48
C ASP A 86 1.07 -11.80 7.19
N THR A 87 1.28 -10.67 6.51
CA THR A 87 0.63 -10.30 5.24
C THR A 87 1.58 -10.33 4.04
N VAL A 88 2.75 -10.91 4.20
CA VAL A 88 3.76 -11.01 3.14
C VAL A 88 3.72 -12.40 2.52
N TYR A 89 3.49 -12.46 1.22
CA TYR A 89 3.52 -13.67 0.42
C TYR A 89 4.68 -13.63 -0.57
N GLU A 90 5.14 -14.80 -0.99
CA GLU A 90 6.11 -14.96 -2.09
C GLU A 90 5.38 -15.32 -3.38
N SER A 91 6.01 -15.11 -4.53
CA SER A 91 5.51 -15.56 -5.83
C SER A 91 5.23 -17.07 -5.82
N GLY A 92 4.11 -17.48 -6.39
CA GLY A 92 3.59 -18.85 -6.34
C GLY A 92 2.63 -19.14 -5.18
N ALA A 93 2.35 -18.16 -4.33
CA ALA A 93 1.48 -18.36 -3.17
C ALA A 93 0.03 -18.66 -3.53
N GLU A 94 -0.61 -19.50 -2.71
CA GLU A 94 -2.06 -19.65 -2.64
C GLU A 94 -2.61 -18.71 -1.55
N ILE A 95 -3.46 -17.77 -1.95
CA ILE A 95 -3.99 -16.71 -1.08
C ILE A 95 -5.47 -16.97 -0.80
N PRO A 96 -5.86 -17.22 0.47
CA PRO A 96 -7.25 -17.42 0.81
C PRO A 96 -8.09 -16.16 0.60
N VAL A 97 -9.02 -16.19 -0.37
CA VAL A 97 -9.86 -15.01 -0.70
C VAL A 97 -10.76 -14.61 0.46
N ASP A 98 -11.16 -15.54 1.29
CA ASP A 98 -12.03 -15.31 2.45
C ASP A 98 -11.35 -14.50 3.57
N HIS A 99 -10.04 -14.26 3.48
CA HIS A 99 -9.33 -13.36 4.38
C HIS A 99 -9.53 -11.88 4.03
N PHE A 100 -10.22 -11.58 2.92
CA PHE A 100 -10.40 -10.22 2.44
C PHE A 100 -11.88 -9.92 2.23
N SER A 101 -12.27 -8.69 2.54
CA SER A 101 -13.65 -8.22 2.37
C SER A 101 -13.95 -7.73 0.94
N ASN A 102 -12.97 -7.09 0.30
CA ASN A 102 -13.09 -6.46 -1.03
C ASN A 102 -11.77 -6.59 -1.78
N VAL A 103 -11.42 -7.82 -2.21
CA VAL A 103 -10.10 -8.14 -2.72
C VAL A 103 -9.87 -7.63 -4.15
N ARG A 104 -8.79 -6.87 -4.32
CA ARG A 104 -8.29 -6.37 -5.61
C ARG A 104 -6.78 -6.44 -5.62
N ILE A 105 -6.19 -6.44 -6.82
CA ILE A 105 -4.74 -6.46 -7.01
C ILE A 105 -4.28 -5.21 -7.76
N GLU A 106 -3.15 -4.68 -7.34
CA GLU A 106 -2.40 -3.60 -8.00
C GLU A 106 -0.96 -4.01 -8.27
N VAL A 107 -0.40 -3.48 -9.37
CA VAL A 107 0.98 -3.75 -9.78
C VAL A 107 1.89 -2.64 -9.27
N GLU A 108 2.92 -3.02 -8.51
CA GLU A 108 3.82 -2.10 -7.82
C GLU A 108 5.29 -2.51 -7.94
N LEU A 109 6.15 -1.64 -7.44
CA LEU A 109 7.51 -1.99 -7.00
C LEU A 109 7.60 -1.82 -5.49
N ALA A 110 8.26 -2.77 -4.83
CA ALA A 110 8.67 -2.61 -3.45
C ALA A 110 10.16 -2.21 -3.38
N PHE A 111 10.48 -1.30 -2.48
CA PHE A 111 11.86 -0.89 -2.17
C PHE A 111 12.24 -1.37 -0.79
N VAL A 112 13.43 -1.94 -0.66
CA VAL A 112 14.03 -2.29 0.62
C VAL A 112 15.13 -1.30 0.93
N LEU A 113 15.09 -0.68 2.12
CA LEU A 113 16.07 0.33 2.50
C LEU A 113 17.33 -0.33 3.11
N LYS A 114 18.52 0.15 2.73
CA LYS A 114 19.80 -0.20 3.37
C LYS A 114 20.18 0.75 4.49
N HIS A 115 19.69 2.00 4.42
CA HIS A 115 19.96 3.04 5.41
C HIS A 115 18.65 3.69 5.84
N PRO A 116 18.55 4.19 7.09
CA PRO A 116 17.44 5.04 7.49
C PRO A 116 17.35 6.27 6.58
N LEU A 117 16.14 6.74 6.34
CA LEU A 117 15.88 7.97 5.57
C LEU A 117 14.97 8.90 6.40
N GLU A 118 15.45 10.12 6.63
CA GLU A 118 14.78 11.11 7.47
C GLU A 118 14.70 12.45 6.74
N GLY A 119 13.50 13.06 6.75
CA GLY A 119 13.31 14.43 6.29
C GLY A 119 13.90 15.48 7.27
N PRO A 120 13.68 16.76 7.05
CA PRO A 120 12.94 17.35 5.91
C PRO A 120 13.74 17.37 4.62
N ASP A 121 13.05 17.73 3.55
CA ASP A 121 13.66 18.04 2.24
C ASP A 121 14.38 16.86 1.56
N CYS A 122 14.02 15.60 1.92
CA CYS A 122 14.48 14.43 1.18
C CYS A 122 14.10 14.54 -0.29
N THR A 123 15.09 14.33 -1.16
CA THR A 123 14.97 14.31 -2.61
C THR A 123 14.85 12.89 -3.17
N LEU A 124 14.59 12.78 -4.47
CA LEU A 124 14.67 11.50 -5.17
C LEU A 124 16.07 10.87 -5.06
N ASP A 125 17.14 11.68 -5.14
CA ASP A 125 18.49 11.18 -5.04
C ASP A 125 18.80 10.63 -3.65
N ASP A 126 18.28 11.25 -2.59
CA ASP A 126 18.40 10.74 -1.21
C ASP A 126 17.67 9.40 -1.05
N ALA A 127 16.47 9.27 -1.63
CA ALA A 127 15.72 8.02 -1.62
C ALA A 127 16.47 6.91 -2.38
N LEU A 128 16.98 7.20 -3.60
CA LEU A 128 17.76 6.24 -4.37
C LEU A 128 19.05 5.82 -3.65
N ALA A 129 19.70 6.74 -2.94
CA ALA A 129 20.87 6.42 -2.13
C ALA A 129 20.54 5.54 -0.91
N ALA A 130 19.36 5.70 -0.32
CA ALA A 130 18.91 4.91 0.84
C ALA A 130 18.38 3.51 0.46
N ILE A 131 17.93 3.31 -0.77
CA ILE A 131 17.41 2.01 -1.26
C ILE A 131 18.55 1.03 -1.50
N ASP A 132 18.42 -0.18 -0.98
CA ASP A 132 19.30 -1.32 -1.27
C ASP A 132 18.93 -1.94 -2.62
N TYR A 133 17.68 -2.34 -2.76
CA TYR A 133 17.15 -2.91 -4.01
C TYR A 133 15.66 -2.65 -4.16
N ALA A 134 15.22 -2.73 -5.42
CA ALA A 134 13.83 -2.83 -5.81
C ALA A 134 13.48 -4.28 -6.12
N VAL A 135 12.23 -4.67 -5.83
CA VAL A 135 11.67 -5.98 -6.14
C VAL A 135 10.26 -5.81 -6.72
N PRO A 136 9.85 -6.61 -7.71
CA PRO A 136 8.47 -6.64 -8.17
C PRO A 136 7.52 -6.93 -7.02
N ALA A 137 6.37 -6.28 -7.00
CA ALA A 137 5.37 -6.50 -5.97
C ALA A 137 3.94 -6.42 -6.54
N LEU A 138 3.05 -7.26 -6.04
CA LEU A 138 1.62 -7.06 -6.16
C LEU A 138 1.08 -6.63 -4.79
N GLU A 139 0.36 -5.52 -4.74
CA GLU A 139 -0.44 -5.18 -3.56
C GLU A 139 -1.80 -5.87 -3.66
N VAL A 140 -2.19 -6.56 -2.60
CA VAL A 140 -3.53 -7.09 -2.41
C VAL A 140 -4.29 -6.10 -1.56
N LEU A 141 -5.22 -5.39 -2.16
CA LEU A 141 -6.07 -4.43 -1.48
C LEU A 141 -7.16 -5.15 -0.70
N ASN A 142 -7.42 -4.66 0.50
CA ASN A 142 -8.55 -5.04 1.34
C ASN A 142 -9.20 -3.78 1.91
N SER A 143 -10.52 -3.70 1.89
CA SER A 143 -11.23 -2.58 2.49
C SER A 143 -12.29 -3.09 3.45
N HIS A 144 -12.18 -2.64 4.70
CA HIS A 144 -13.16 -2.90 5.75
C HIS A 144 -14.22 -1.79 5.85
N ILE A 145 -14.16 -0.81 4.94
CA ILE A 145 -15.13 0.28 4.84
C ILE A 145 -15.85 0.21 3.50
N GLU A 146 -17.15 0.51 3.48
CA GLU A 146 -17.96 0.60 2.27
C GLU A 146 -17.24 1.40 1.18
N LEU A 147 -17.21 0.84 -0.05
CA LEU A 147 -16.46 1.46 -1.17
C LEU A 147 -17.23 2.62 -1.81
N GLU A 148 -18.56 2.53 -1.90
CA GLU A 148 -19.36 3.56 -2.55
C GLU A 148 -19.33 4.86 -1.74
N GLY A 149 -18.91 5.94 -2.39
CA GLY A 149 -18.80 7.28 -1.78
C GLY A 149 -17.68 7.40 -0.72
N ARG A 150 -16.75 6.44 -0.67
CA ARG A 150 -15.59 6.47 0.23
C ARG A 150 -14.71 7.68 -0.08
N THR A 151 -14.25 8.34 0.96
CA THR A 151 -13.32 9.49 0.89
C THR A 151 -11.91 9.10 1.28
N ILE A 152 -10.96 10.03 1.16
CA ILE A 152 -9.58 9.83 1.64
C ILE A 152 -9.52 9.56 3.16
N VAL A 153 -10.38 10.21 3.94
CA VAL A 153 -10.47 10.02 5.40
C VAL A 153 -10.85 8.57 5.72
N ASP A 154 -11.84 8.01 5.01
CA ASP A 154 -12.23 6.61 5.17
C ASP A 154 -11.08 5.67 4.78
N THR A 155 -10.39 5.96 3.66
CA THR A 155 -9.31 5.14 3.14
C THR A 155 -8.11 5.08 4.10
N ILE A 156 -7.65 6.23 4.59
CA ILE A 156 -6.51 6.30 5.52
C ILE A 156 -6.86 5.62 6.85
N SER A 157 -8.07 5.83 7.37
CA SER A 157 -8.53 5.19 8.61
C SER A 157 -8.45 3.67 8.53
N ASP A 158 -8.76 3.11 7.36
CA ASP A 158 -8.72 1.69 7.02
C ASP A 158 -7.35 1.28 6.45
N ASN A 159 -6.29 1.74 7.08
CA ASN A 159 -4.90 1.43 6.73
C ASN A 159 -4.57 1.62 5.24
N ALA A 160 -5.11 2.67 4.63
CA ALA A 160 -4.99 2.96 3.20
C ALA A 160 -5.41 1.78 2.29
N ALA A 161 -6.37 0.97 2.75
CA ALA A 161 -6.90 -0.23 2.11
C ALA A 161 -5.84 -1.34 1.84
N TYR A 162 -4.73 -1.36 2.57
CA TYR A 162 -3.75 -2.43 2.47
C TYR A 162 -4.28 -3.72 3.09
N GLY A 163 -4.16 -4.83 2.37
CA GLY A 163 -4.46 -6.18 2.86
C GLY A 163 -3.23 -7.06 2.95
N ALA A 164 -2.52 -7.23 1.83
CA ALA A 164 -1.31 -8.05 1.76
C ALA A 164 -0.40 -7.60 0.61
N MET A 165 0.79 -8.20 0.50
CA MET A 165 1.66 -8.07 -0.66
C MET A 165 2.21 -9.42 -1.10
N VAL A 166 2.45 -9.56 -2.41
CA VAL A 166 3.19 -10.69 -3.00
C VAL A 166 4.48 -10.14 -3.58
N LEU A 167 5.61 -10.67 -3.15
CA LEU A 167 6.94 -10.25 -3.63
C LEU A 167 7.47 -11.22 -4.68
N GLY A 168 8.12 -10.68 -5.70
CA GLY A 168 8.87 -11.45 -6.68
C GLY A 168 10.28 -11.78 -6.20
N ASP A 169 10.99 -12.61 -6.98
CA ASP A 169 12.33 -13.13 -6.60
C ASP A 169 13.49 -12.30 -7.16
N VAL A 170 13.23 -11.43 -8.14
CA VAL A 170 14.30 -10.68 -8.83
C VAL A 170 14.54 -9.35 -8.13
N HIS A 171 15.70 -9.21 -7.54
CA HIS A 171 16.16 -7.99 -6.88
C HIS A 171 17.08 -7.20 -7.82
N LYS A 172 16.87 -5.88 -7.93
CA LYS A 172 17.70 -4.96 -8.70
C LYS A 172 18.05 -3.74 -7.89
N ARG A 173 19.34 -3.39 -7.85
CA ARG A 173 19.72 -2.08 -7.30
C ARG A 173 19.26 -0.96 -8.22
N PRO A 174 19.02 0.25 -7.68
CA PRO A 174 18.57 1.40 -8.49
C PRO A 174 19.50 1.78 -9.63
N ASP A 175 20.79 1.43 -9.55
CA ASP A 175 21.81 1.70 -10.57
C ASP A 175 21.91 0.62 -11.67
N GLU A 176 21.21 -0.51 -11.51
CA GLU A 176 21.24 -1.63 -12.47
C GLU A 176 20.15 -1.55 -13.55
N ILE A 177 19.12 -0.73 -13.32
CA ILE A 177 17.97 -0.63 -14.21
C ILE A 177 17.33 0.77 -14.12
N ASP A 178 16.80 1.27 -15.25
CA ASP A 178 15.92 2.45 -15.20
C ASP A 178 14.54 2.06 -14.65
N LEU A 179 14.36 2.27 -13.35
CA LEU A 179 13.14 1.90 -12.62
C LEU A 179 11.87 2.53 -13.19
N ARG A 180 11.95 3.67 -13.88
CA ARG A 180 10.78 4.33 -14.50
C ARG A 180 10.16 3.48 -15.61
N TRP A 181 10.97 2.68 -16.28
CA TRP A 181 10.56 1.89 -17.43
C TRP A 181 10.30 0.42 -17.12
N VAL A 182 10.25 0.06 -15.85
CA VAL A 182 9.78 -1.27 -15.45
C VAL A 182 8.30 -1.39 -15.86
N PRO A 183 7.96 -2.34 -16.75
CA PRO A 183 6.57 -2.57 -17.14
C PRO A 183 5.83 -3.38 -16.09
N GLY A 184 4.51 -3.38 -16.18
CA GLY A 184 3.63 -4.36 -15.54
C GLY A 184 2.58 -4.78 -16.53
N VAL A 185 2.55 -6.06 -16.86
CA VAL A 185 1.52 -6.68 -17.69
C VAL A 185 0.78 -7.68 -16.81
N LEU A 186 -0.36 -7.25 -16.29
CA LEU A 186 -1.16 -8.01 -15.34
C LEU A 186 -2.22 -8.83 -16.09
N SER A 187 -2.21 -10.14 -15.88
CA SER A 187 -3.19 -11.06 -16.45
C SER A 187 -3.92 -11.83 -15.35
N ARG A 188 -5.17 -12.18 -15.65
CA ARG A 188 -6.02 -13.05 -14.85
C ARG A 188 -6.52 -14.19 -15.72
N ASN A 189 -6.30 -15.42 -15.27
CA ASN A 189 -6.71 -16.64 -15.99
C ASN A 189 -6.19 -16.72 -17.44
N GLY A 190 -4.98 -16.14 -17.67
CA GLY A 190 -4.32 -16.13 -18.98
C GLY A 190 -4.71 -14.97 -19.89
N GLU A 191 -5.63 -14.09 -19.50
CA GLU A 191 -6.01 -12.90 -20.26
C GLU A 191 -5.42 -11.64 -19.65
N ILE A 192 -4.81 -10.77 -20.49
CA ILE A 192 -4.26 -9.49 -20.03
C ILE A 192 -5.41 -8.54 -19.72
N GLU A 193 -5.45 -8.01 -18.49
CA GLU A 193 -6.48 -7.07 -18.05
C GLU A 193 -5.95 -5.66 -17.81
N GLU A 194 -4.73 -5.53 -17.29
CA GLU A 194 -4.13 -4.23 -17.01
C GLU A 194 -2.68 -4.18 -17.47
N THR A 195 -2.26 -2.99 -17.88
CA THR A 195 -0.87 -2.72 -18.24
C THR A 195 -0.45 -1.35 -17.72
N GLY A 196 0.82 -1.22 -17.37
CA GLY A 196 1.36 0.04 -16.91
C GLY A 196 2.88 0.09 -16.97
N VAL A 197 3.42 1.22 -16.55
CA VAL A 197 4.86 1.43 -16.40
C VAL A 197 5.12 2.25 -15.15
N ALA A 198 6.18 1.92 -14.42
CA ALA A 198 6.44 2.46 -13.10
C ALA A 198 6.66 4.00 -13.07
N ALA A 199 6.94 4.63 -14.20
CA ALA A 199 6.93 6.09 -14.33
C ALA A 199 5.56 6.75 -14.00
N GLY A 200 4.46 5.99 -14.04
CA GLY A 200 3.15 6.43 -13.61
C GLY A 200 3.09 6.82 -12.13
N VAL A 201 3.99 6.28 -11.32
CA VAL A 201 4.13 6.59 -9.89
C VAL A 201 4.96 7.87 -9.73
N LEU A 202 4.31 9.00 -9.56
CA LEU A 202 4.95 10.32 -9.30
C LEU A 202 6.09 10.70 -10.27
N GLY A 203 6.11 10.15 -11.50
CA GLY A 203 7.18 10.34 -12.48
C GLY A 203 8.43 9.48 -12.28
N HIS A 204 8.65 8.97 -11.08
CA HIS A 204 9.65 7.97 -10.71
C HIS A 204 9.22 7.23 -9.45
N PRO A 205 9.20 5.88 -9.42
CA PRO A 205 8.61 5.13 -8.31
C PRO A 205 9.28 5.40 -6.95
N ALA A 206 10.58 5.73 -6.92
CA ALA A 206 11.25 6.08 -5.67
C ALA A 206 10.90 7.49 -5.13
N THR A 207 10.20 8.34 -5.91
CA THR A 207 9.76 9.66 -5.42
C THR A 207 8.83 9.52 -4.20
N GLY A 208 8.00 8.48 -4.16
CA GLY A 208 7.15 8.18 -3.03
C GLY A 208 7.91 7.94 -1.73
N VAL A 209 9.09 7.29 -1.81
CA VAL A 209 9.95 7.03 -0.64
C VAL A 209 10.44 8.34 -0.02
N ALA A 210 10.90 9.30 -0.86
CA ALA A 210 11.30 10.63 -0.40
C ALA A 210 10.12 11.39 0.22
N TRP A 211 8.94 11.33 -0.44
CA TRP A 211 7.71 11.93 0.10
C TRP A 211 7.36 11.36 1.49
N LEU A 212 7.42 10.04 1.65
CA LEU A 212 7.09 9.39 2.91
C LEU A 212 8.05 9.77 4.03
N ALA A 213 9.37 9.86 3.76
CA ALA A 213 10.37 10.32 4.71
C ALA A 213 10.09 11.75 5.18
N ASN A 214 9.76 12.65 4.25
CA ASN A 214 9.38 14.03 4.57
C ASN A 214 8.07 14.11 5.36
N LYS A 215 7.09 13.25 5.04
CA LYS A 215 5.82 13.18 5.78
C LYS A 215 6.04 12.70 7.22
N PHE A 216 6.89 11.69 7.41
CA PHE A 216 7.21 11.15 8.74
C PHE A 216 7.96 12.13 9.62
N HIS A 217 8.86 12.93 9.03
CA HIS A 217 9.59 13.97 9.75
C HIS A 217 8.66 14.96 10.47
N GLN A 218 7.50 15.30 9.87
CA GLN A 218 6.48 16.16 10.49
C GLN A 218 5.93 15.61 11.82
N HIS A 219 6.11 14.30 12.04
CA HIS A 219 5.68 13.60 13.26
C HIS A 219 6.85 13.10 14.10
N GLY A 220 8.08 13.59 13.85
CA GLY A 220 9.29 13.18 14.57
C GLY A 220 9.69 11.73 14.34
N ALA A 221 9.27 11.15 13.19
CA ALA A 221 9.58 9.79 12.79
C ALA A 221 10.44 9.79 11.51
N ARG A 222 11.03 8.63 11.19
CA ARG A 222 11.80 8.39 9.96
C ARG A 222 11.52 6.99 9.43
N LEU A 223 12.00 6.70 8.23
CA LEU A 223 12.04 5.35 7.68
C LEU A 223 13.31 4.64 8.19
N GLU A 224 13.16 3.38 8.57
CA GLU A 224 14.27 2.62 9.13
C GLU A 224 14.94 1.73 8.07
N ALA A 225 16.20 1.36 8.29
CA ALA A 225 16.87 0.38 7.47
C ALA A 225 16.11 -0.96 7.52
N ARG A 226 16.04 -1.64 6.38
CA ARG A 226 15.33 -2.91 6.14
C ARG A 226 13.79 -2.78 6.08
N GLU A 227 13.23 -1.58 6.23
CA GLU A 227 11.81 -1.39 5.92
C GLU A 227 11.54 -1.65 4.43
N VAL A 228 10.42 -2.29 4.16
CA VAL A 228 9.87 -2.50 2.82
C VAL A 228 8.89 -1.37 2.52
N ILE A 229 9.07 -0.69 1.38
CA ILE A 229 8.17 0.39 0.97
C ILE A 229 7.51 0.01 -0.36
N LEU A 230 6.20 -0.24 -0.36
CA LEU A 230 5.40 -0.33 -1.58
C LEU A 230 5.22 1.06 -2.16
N ALA A 231 5.63 1.24 -3.42
CA ALA A 231 5.83 2.56 -4.02
C ALA A 231 4.55 3.24 -4.53
N GLY A 232 3.49 2.48 -4.64
CA GLY A 232 2.24 2.88 -5.30
C GLY A 232 2.07 2.22 -6.65
N SER A 233 0.80 2.07 -7.05
CA SER A 233 0.44 1.35 -8.25
C SER A 233 0.66 2.13 -9.54
N PHE A 234 1.07 1.43 -10.57
CA PHE A 234 1.11 1.91 -11.95
C PHE A 234 0.08 1.22 -12.88
N THR A 235 -0.89 0.51 -12.29
CA THR A 235 -2.09 0.00 -12.96
C THR A 235 -3.35 0.42 -12.20
N ARG A 236 -4.52 0.16 -12.79
CA ARG A 236 -5.77 0.23 -12.05
C ARG A 236 -5.91 -1.02 -11.17
N PRO A 237 -6.66 -0.94 -10.04
CA PRO A 237 -6.98 -2.12 -9.25
C PRO A 237 -7.80 -3.13 -10.06
N MET A 238 -7.37 -4.38 -10.11
CA MET A 238 -8.07 -5.48 -10.75
C MET A 238 -8.79 -6.33 -9.71
N TRP A 239 -10.09 -6.54 -9.86
CA TRP A 239 -10.86 -7.43 -9.00
C TRP A 239 -10.46 -8.88 -9.20
N VAL A 240 -10.38 -9.62 -8.11
CA VAL A 240 -10.10 -11.06 -8.11
C VAL A 240 -11.12 -11.82 -7.28
N SER A 241 -11.29 -13.09 -7.61
CA SER A 241 -12.25 -14.00 -6.99
C SER A 241 -11.61 -15.35 -6.72
N ARG A 242 -12.29 -16.17 -5.91
CA ARG A 242 -11.86 -17.53 -5.67
C ARG A 242 -11.70 -18.32 -6.98
N GLY A 243 -10.55 -18.96 -7.14
CA GLY A 243 -10.16 -19.74 -8.32
C GLY A 243 -9.33 -18.96 -9.33
N ASP A 244 -9.25 -17.64 -9.23
CA ASP A 244 -8.45 -16.82 -10.14
C ASP A 244 -6.95 -17.10 -10.00
N GLN A 245 -6.29 -17.22 -11.14
CA GLN A 245 -4.83 -17.25 -11.28
C GLN A 245 -4.37 -15.90 -11.82
N VAL A 246 -3.47 -15.27 -11.11
CA VAL A 246 -2.90 -13.97 -11.46
C VAL A 246 -1.44 -14.15 -11.83
N LEU A 247 -1.06 -13.56 -12.96
CA LEU A 247 0.33 -13.43 -13.41
C LEU A 247 0.60 -11.98 -13.76
N CYS A 248 1.70 -11.45 -13.27
CA CYS A 248 2.22 -10.15 -13.71
C CYS A 248 3.63 -10.30 -14.26
N ASP A 249 3.85 -9.82 -15.47
CA ASP A 249 5.17 -9.77 -16.12
C ASP A 249 5.76 -8.36 -15.95
N TYR A 250 6.93 -8.28 -15.29
CA TYR A 250 7.70 -7.06 -15.06
C TYR A 250 8.89 -6.93 -16.01
N GLY A 251 8.88 -7.66 -17.14
CA GLY A 251 9.95 -7.65 -18.13
C GLY A 251 11.29 -8.06 -17.52
N PRO A 252 12.31 -7.17 -17.48
CA PRO A 252 13.64 -7.52 -16.98
C PRO A 252 13.69 -7.81 -15.48
N MET A 253 12.63 -7.58 -14.73
CA MET A 253 12.50 -7.90 -13.30
C MET A 253 11.74 -9.22 -13.05
N GLY A 254 11.44 -10.00 -14.10
CA GLY A 254 10.79 -11.30 -13.94
C GLY A 254 9.28 -11.22 -13.80
N THR A 255 8.69 -12.26 -13.22
CA THR A 255 7.25 -12.41 -13.08
C THR A 255 6.86 -12.67 -11.64
N ILE A 256 5.62 -12.29 -11.30
CA ILE A 256 4.95 -12.73 -10.07
C ILE A 256 3.71 -13.53 -10.48
N GLU A 257 3.48 -14.65 -9.82
CA GLU A 257 2.24 -15.39 -9.92
C GLU A 257 1.63 -15.63 -8.54
N CYS A 258 0.30 -15.68 -8.47
CA CYS A 258 -0.42 -16.13 -7.28
C CYS A 258 -1.78 -16.69 -7.66
N ARG A 259 -2.38 -17.45 -6.75
CA ARG A 259 -3.70 -18.04 -6.92
C ARG A 259 -4.59 -17.69 -5.74
N PHE A 260 -5.81 -17.24 -6.01
CA PHE A 260 -6.83 -17.01 -4.99
C PHE A 260 -7.66 -18.28 -4.75
N ILE A 261 -7.61 -18.83 -3.52
CA ILE A 261 -8.27 -20.08 -3.14
C ILE A 261 -9.43 -19.86 -2.16
#